data_85fc80cdacbec974bf00f197d86bfc5d
#
_entry.id   85fc80cdacbec974bf00f197d86bfc5d
#
_cell.length_a   1.000
_cell.length_b   1.000
_cell.length_c   1.000
_cell.angle_alpha   90.00
_cell.angle_beta   90.00
_cell.angle_gamma   90.00
#
_symmetry.space_group_name_H-M   'P 1'
#
loop_
_entity.id
_entity.type
_entity.pdbx_description
1 polymer ?
#
loop_
_entity_poly.entity_id
_entity_poly.type
_entity_poly.pdbx_seq_one_letter_code
_entity_poly.pdbx_strand_id
1 'polypeptide(L)'
;MLKVIRSDALKLLAWFVGSLIIGAALAPFLYHGCKALVQLRVLGSFGEIGVWLNSKLENAHFGRYFNRSMLIGALICAYPLIKSLKLNKSLLGLDKNPNRFKDFGIGFLLSAGILFIFGMIYFWLGFFEKTNSLNFSYLSKFMVSAISVALLEEFIFRGFLFGAVRRTTNTYSTLLFISFFFAIIHFLKPPPHCAKLLAEDIHYFGTGFWTVGQIFAQFENPLFIAKGFSTLFAVGLVLGWARIYTSSLWLSIGLHAGWVFCV
;
A
#
# COMPACT_ATOMS: atom_id res chain seq x y z
N MET A 1 3.60 -27.15 -19.11
CA MET A 1 3.68 -26.50 -17.78
C MET A 1 4.82 -25.49 -17.72
N LEU A 2 6.08 -25.84 -17.94
CA LEU A 2 7.23 -24.91 -17.88
C LEU A 2 7.11 -23.67 -18.78
N LYS A 3 6.60 -23.78 -20.02
CA LYS A 3 6.35 -22.62 -20.91
C LYS A 3 5.33 -21.62 -20.33
N VAL A 4 4.29 -22.11 -19.67
CA VAL A 4 3.26 -21.25 -19.04
C VAL A 4 3.84 -20.53 -17.83
N ILE A 5 4.55 -21.24 -16.96
CA ILE A 5 5.23 -20.64 -15.79
C ILE A 5 6.19 -19.53 -16.23
N ARG A 6 7.04 -19.79 -17.22
CA ARG A 6 7.97 -18.80 -17.76
C ARG A 6 7.25 -17.58 -18.36
N SER A 7 6.16 -17.81 -19.08
CA SER A 7 5.33 -16.73 -19.65
C SER A 7 4.68 -15.88 -18.55
N ASP A 8 4.13 -16.49 -17.52
CA ASP A 8 3.46 -15.76 -16.43
C ASP A 8 4.47 -15.00 -15.56
N ALA A 9 5.66 -15.57 -15.31
CA ALA A 9 6.75 -14.88 -14.62
C ALA A 9 7.24 -13.64 -15.39
N LEU A 10 7.42 -13.75 -16.71
CA LEU A 10 7.78 -12.61 -17.56
C LEU A 10 6.71 -11.51 -17.56
N LYS A 11 5.43 -11.89 -17.54
CA LYS A 11 4.33 -10.94 -17.46
C LYS A 11 4.30 -10.22 -16.10
N LEU A 12 4.55 -10.93 -15.00
CA LEU A 12 4.65 -10.32 -13.67
C LEU A 12 5.87 -9.40 -13.56
N LEU A 13 7.00 -9.78 -14.14
CA LEU A 13 8.16 -8.89 -14.23
C LEU A 13 7.86 -7.64 -15.05
N ALA A 14 7.20 -7.79 -16.20
CA ALA A 14 6.77 -6.67 -17.03
C ALA A 14 5.79 -5.73 -16.30
N TRP A 15 4.88 -6.31 -15.52
CA TRP A 15 4.00 -5.53 -14.63
C TRP A 15 4.80 -4.73 -13.61
N PHE A 16 5.76 -5.35 -12.93
CA PHE A 16 6.57 -4.68 -11.92
C PHE A 16 7.39 -3.55 -12.50
N VAL A 17 8.13 -3.83 -13.58
CA VAL A 17 8.96 -2.83 -14.29
C VAL A 17 8.10 -1.72 -14.88
N GLY A 18 6.99 -2.06 -15.53
CA GLY A 18 6.04 -1.09 -16.05
C GLY A 18 5.44 -0.19 -14.98
N SER A 19 5.13 -0.76 -13.80
CA SER A 19 4.63 0.00 -12.64
C SER A 19 5.66 1.01 -12.14
N LEU A 20 6.94 0.62 -12.07
CA LEU A 20 8.04 1.51 -11.70
C LEU A 20 8.21 2.65 -12.71
N ILE A 21 8.20 2.32 -14.01
CA ILE A 21 8.36 3.33 -15.08
C ILE A 21 7.20 4.32 -15.06
N ILE A 22 5.95 3.84 -15.07
CA ILE A 22 4.76 4.70 -15.06
C ILE A 22 4.69 5.50 -13.77
N GLY A 23 4.94 4.88 -12.62
CA GLY A 23 4.92 5.55 -11.33
C GLY A 23 5.98 6.64 -11.22
N ALA A 24 7.22 6.36 -11.66
CA ALA A 24 8.30 7.35 -11.69
C ALA A 24 7.98 8.52 -12.61
N ALA A 25 7.46 8.23 -13.82
CA ALA A 25 7.07 9.28 -14.75
C ALA A 25 5.93 10.15 -14.21
N LEU A 26 4.92 9.55 -13.55
CA LEU A 26 3.76 10.27 -13.02
C LEU A 26 4.06 11.11 -11.77
N ALA A 27 5.06 10.74 -10.97
CA ALA A 27 5.27 11.34 -9.65
C ALA A 27 5.45 12.87 -9.69
N PRO A 28 6.31 13.46 -10.54
CA PRO A 28 6.44 14.92 -10.63
C PRO A 28 5.18 15.61 -11.15
N PHE A 29 4.49 15.02 -12.12
CA PHE A 29 3.24 15.56 -12.66
C PHE A 29 2.14 15.58 -11.59
N LEU A 30 2.02 14.49 -10.81
CA LEU A 30 1.07 14.42 -9.71
C LEU A 30 1.40 15.47 -8.63
N TYR A 31 2.68 15.67 -8.32
CA TYR A 31 3.12 16.70 -7.38
C TYR A 31 2.72 18.09 -7.85
N HIS A 32 3.19 18.50 -9.02
CA HIS A 32 2.93 19.85 -9.54
C HIS A 32 1.44 20.09 -9.82
N GLY A 33 0.72 19.09 -10.36
CA GLY A 33 -0.72 19.19 -10.60
C GLY A 33 -1.51 19.39 -9.30
N CYS A 34 -1.22 18.63 -8.25
CA CYS A 34 -1.87 18.82 -6.95
C CYS A 34 -1.50 20.17 -6.31
N LYS A 35 -0.24 20.63 -6.39
CA LYS A 35 0.17 21.94 -5.90
C LYS A 35 -0.53 23.07 -6.65
N ALA A 36 -0.70 22.96 -7.97
CA ALA A 36 -1.47 23.92 -8.77
C ALA A 36 -2.94 23.97 -8.35
N LEU A 37 -3.60 22.83 -8.10
CA LEU A 37 -4.98 22.78 -7.59
C LEU A 37 -5.14 23.51 -6.25
N VAL A 38 -4.14 23.36 -5.35
CA VAL A 38 -4.08 24.07 -4.06
C VAL A 38 -3.98 25.57 -4.29
N GLN A 39 -3.03 26.02 -5.14
CA GLN A 39 -2.81 27.44 -5.45
C GLN A 39 -4.04 28.10 -6.09
N LEU A 40 -4.72 27.40 -6.99
CA LEU A 40 -5.94 27.88 -7.65
C LEU A 40 -7.18 27.84 -6.73
N ARG A 41 -7.03 27.37 -5.47
CA ARG A 41 -8.13 27.28 -4.49
C ARG A 41 -9.37 26.50 -4.97
N VAL A 42 -9.21 25.66 -5.99
CA VAL A 42 -10.31 24.88 -6.59
C VAL A 42 -11.02 24.00 -5.55
N LEU A 43 -10.28 23.48 -4.59
CA LEU A 43 -10.82 22.58 -3.57
C LEU A 43 -11.65 23.29 -2.50
N GLY A 44 -11.49 24.63 -2.35
CA GLY A 44 -12.25 25.40 -1.36
C GLY A 44 -13.77 25.43 -1.60
N SER A 45 -14.20 25.21 -2.84
CA SER A 45 -15.62 25.13 -3.21
C SER A 45 -16.34 23.87 -2.71
N PHE A 46 -15.62 22.85 -2.23
CA PHE A 46 -16.17 21.58 -1.74
C PHE A 46 -16.39 21.54 -0.22
N GLY A 47 -16.54 22.70 0.44
CA GLY A 47 -16.79 22.80 1.87
C GLY A 47 -15.66 22.22 2.74
N GLU A 48 -16.00 21.66 3.90
CA GLU A 48 -15.00 21.14 4.87
C GLU A 48 -14.10 20.04 4.32
N ILE A 49 -14.63 19.18 3.46
CA ILE A 49 -13.86 18.11 2.80
C ILE A 49 -12.80 18.72 1.89
N GLY A 50 -13.18 19.76 1.14
CA GLY A 50 -12.27 20.48 0.25
C GLY A 50 -11.17 21.19 1.03
N VAL A 51 -11.49 21.86 2.12
CA VAL A 51 -10.51 22.52 3.02
C VAL A 51 -9.53 21.49 3.60
N TRP A 52 -10.03 20.35 4.09
CA TRP A 52 -9.18 19.27 4.59
C TRP A 52 -8.26 18.71 3.52
N LEU A 53 -8.80 18.43 2.33
CA LEU A 53 -8.01 17.89 1.21
C LEU A 53 -6.94 18.89 0.77
N ASN A 54 -7.28 20.18 0.69
CA ASN A 54 -6.36 21.26 0.37
C ASN A 54 -5.16 21.28 1.34
N SER A 55 -5.44 21.27 2.66
CA SER A 55 -4.40 21.24 3.69
C SER A 55 -3.52 19.97 3.58
N LYS A 56 -4.09 18.81 3.25
CA LYS A 56 -3.33 17.57 3.05
C LYS A 56 -2.42 17.62 1.83
N LEU A 57 -2.88 18.20 0.73
CA LEU A 57 -2.09 18.36 -0.50
C LEU A 57 -1.02 19.44 -0.34
N GLU A 58 -1.34 20.55 0.33
CA GLU A 58 -0.41 21.63 0.60
C GLU A 58 0.79 21.14 1.43
N ASN A 59 0.53 20.41 2.53
CA ASN A 59 1.55 19.92 3.45
C ASN A 59 2.22 18.61 3.02
N ALA A 60 1.84 18.04 1.87
CA ALA A 60 2.43 16.81 1.40
C ALA A 60 3.79 17.05 0.74
N HIS A 61 4.80 16.31 1.20
CA HIS A 61 6.12 16.26 0.57
C HIS A 61 6.11 15.36 -0.68
N PHE A 62 7.11 15.54 -1.56
CA PHE A 62 7.26 14.78 -2.81
C PHE A 62 7.16 13.25 -2.63
N GLY A 63 7.78 12.70 -1.59
CA GLY A 63 7.73 11.26 -1.32
C GLY A 63 6.32 10.69 -1.16
N ARG A 64 5.35 11.49 -0.69
CA ARG A 64 3.95 11.06 -0.61
C ARG A 64 3.32 10.93 -1.99
N TYR A 65 3.57 11.87 -2.87
CA TYR A 65 3.11 11.83 -4.27
C TYR A 65 3.77 10.69 -5.03
N PHE A 66 5.08 10.50 -4.82
CA PHE A 66 5.83 9.39 -5.39
C PHE A 66 5.22 8.03 -5.02
N ASN A 67 4.96 7.78 -3.74
CA ASN A 67 4.34 6.52 -3.30
C ASN A 67 2.94 6.33 -3.90
N ARG A 68 2.15 7.40 -4.05
CA ARG A 68 0.83 7.33 -4.70
C ARG A 68 0.93 7.08 -6.21
N SER A 69 1.89 7.68 -6.88
CA SER A 69 2.10 7.43 -8.30
C SER A 69 2.57 6.00 -8.57
N MET A 70 3.40 5.40 -7.69
CA MET A 70 3.76 3.98 -7.78
C MET A 70 2.53 3.07 -7.67
N LEU A 71 1.64 3.35 -6.72
CA LEU A 71 0.38 2.61 -6.57
C LEU A 71 -0.52 2.75 -7.81
N ILE A 72 -0.65 3.97 -8.35
CA ILE A 72 -1.40 4.24 -9.58
C ILE A 72 -0.79 3.45 -10.76
N GLY A 73 0.53 3.49 -10.92
CA GLY A 73 1.25 2.73 -11.94
C GLY A 73 0.99 1.22 -11.82
N ALA A 74 1.03 0.69 -10.60
CA ALA A 74 0.73 -0.72 -10.32
C ALA A 74 -0.69 -1.10 -10.73
N LEU A 75 -1.69 -0.26 -10.43
CA LEU A 75 -3.09 -0.48 -10.80
C LEU A 75 -3.32 -0.39 -12.32
N ILE A 76 -2.71 0.60 -12.97
CA ILE A 76 -2.80 0.74 -14.45
C ILE A 76 -2.23 -0.52 -15.13
N CYS A 77 -1.05 -0.97 -14.71
CA CYS A 77 -0.42 -2.16 -15.28
C CYS A 77 -1.14 -3.47 -14.89
N ALA A 78 -1.84 -3.52 -13.75
CA ALA A 78 -2.57 -4.72 -13.32
C ALA A 78 -3.75 -5.03 -14.24
N TYR A 79 -4.45 -4.03 -14.77
CA TYR A 79 -5.64 -4.23 -15.59
C TYR A 79 -5.38 -5.07 -16.84
N PRO A 80 -4.45 -4.71 -17.76
CA PRO A 80 -4.16 -5.53 -18.92
C PRO A 80 -3.60 -6.91 -18.54
N LEU A 81 -2.88 -6.99 -17.43
CA LEU A 81 -2.30 -8.25 -16.99
C LEU A 81 -3.36 -9.21 -16.43
N ILE A 82 -4.34 -8.72 -15.67
CA ILE A 82 -5.50 -9.53 -15.22
C ILE A 82 -6.20 -10.19 -16.42
N LYS A 83 -6.42 -9.42 -17.50
CA LYS A 83 -6.99 -9.94 -18.74
C LYS A 83 -6.10 -10.97 -19.42
N SER A 84 -4.81 -10.66 -19.58
CA SER A 84 -3.82 -11.54 -20.22
C SER A 84 -3.64 -12.87 -19.48
N LEU A 85 -3.70 -12.84 -18.14
CA LEU A 85 -3.64 -14.03 -17.29
C LEU A 85 -5.00 -14.71 -17.12
N LYS A 86 -6.09 -14.17 -17.68
CA LYS A 86 -7.45 -14.69 -17.53
C LYS A 86 -7.84 -14.95 -16.06
N LEU A 87 -7.50 -13.98 -15.17
CA LEU A 87 -7.84 -14.08 -13.76
C LEU A 87 -9.35 -13.86 -13.59
N ASN A 88 -10.03 -14.86 -13.01
CA ASN A 88 -11.44 -14.77 -12.66
C ASN A 88 -11.65 -14.19 -11.24
N LYS A 89 -12.90 -13.91 -10.88
CA LYS A 89 -13.25 -13.33 -9.57
C LYS A 89 -12.79 -14.20 -8.39
N SER A 90 -12.84 -15.53 -8.54
CA SER A 90 -12.41 -16.47 -7.49
C SER A 90 -10.90 -16.35 -7.22
N LEU A 91 -10.08 -16.36 -8.27
CA LEU A 91 -8.64 -16.17 -8.14
C LEU A 91 -8.30 -14.81 -7.51
N LEU A 92 -9.06 -13.78 -7.85
CA LEU A 92 -8.91 -12.43 -7.27
C LEU A 92 -9.47 -12.31 -5.84
N GLY A 93 -10.20 -13.32 -5.33
CA GLY A 93 -10.86 -13.24 -4.03
C GLY A 93 -12.04 -12.29 -3.96
N LEU A 94 -12.67 -12.05 -5.11
CA LEU A 94 -13.79 -11.13 -5.28
C LEU A 94 -15.12 -11.87 -5.48
N ASP A 95 -15.19 -13.15 -5.13
CA ASP A 95 -16.45 -13.89 -5.12
C ASP A 95 -17.43 -13.29 -4.11
N LYS A 96 -18.72 -13.56 -4.34
CA LYS A 96 -19.76 -13.13 -3.40
C LYS A 96 -19.50 -13.71 -2.01
N ASN A 97 -19.27 -12.84 -1.04
CA ASN A 97 -19.11 -13.20 0.37
C ASN A 97 -20.29 -12.63 1.17
N PRO A 98 -21.24 -13.46 1.63
CA PRO A 98 -22.36 -12.99 2.44
C PRO A 98 -21.90 -12.42 3.79
N ASN A 99 -20.74 -12.87 4.30
CA ASN A 99 -20.16 -12.44 5.58
C ASN A 99 -19.18 -11.28 5.45
N ARG A 100 -19.10 -10.61 4.31
CA ARG A 100 -18.07 -9.59 4.01
C ARG A 100 -17.89 -8.54 5.10
N PHE A 101 -18.98 -7.97 5.63
CA PHE A 101 -18.92 -6.97 6.70
C PHE A 101 -18.51 -7.55 8.04
N LYS A 102 -18.96 -8.80 8.33
CA LYS A 102 -18.54 -9.55 9.53
C LYS A 102 -17.04 -9.85 9.49
N ASP A 103 -16.54 -10.37 8.37
CA ASP A 103 -15.11 -10.68 8.17
C ASP A 103 -14.25 -9.41 8.31
N PHE A 104 -14.67 -8.31 7.66
CA PHE A 104 -14.00 -7.02 7.80
C PHE A 104 -14.00 -6.55 9.25
N GLY A 105 -15.16 -6.55 9.92
CA GLY A 105 -15.29 -6.10 11.31
C GLY A 105 -14.45 -6.94 12.27
N ILE A 106 -14.47 -8.26 12.14
CA ILE A 106 -13.64 -9.18 12.96
C ILE A 106 -12.16 -8.87 12.74
N GLY A 107 -11.72 -8.76 11.48
CA GLY A 107 -10.33 -8.44 11.15
C GLY A 107 -9.89 -7.11 11.75
N PHE A 108 -10.70 -6.07 11.57
CA PHE A 108 -10.41 -4.72 12.07
C PHE A 108 -10.32 -4.69 13.60
N LEU A 109 -11.34 -5.23 14.28
CA LEU A 109 -11.38 -5.23 15.75
C LEU A 109 -10.26 -6.08 16.37
N LEU A 110 -9.94 -7.22 15.75
CA LEU A 110 -8.86 -8.07 16.22
C LEU A 110 -7.52 -7.36 16.14
N SER A 111 -7.18 -6.80 14.96
CA SER A 111 -5.89 -6.15 14.73
C SER A 111 -5.75 -4.83 15.50
N ALA A 112 -6.78 -3.98 15.47
CA ALA A 112 -6.79 -2.73 16.21
C ALA A 112 -6.81 -2.98 17.73
N GLY A 113 -7.57 -3.97 18.21
CA GLY A 113 -7.64 -4.34 19.62
C GLY A 113 -6.30 -4.82 20.17
N ILE A 114 -5.59 -5.68 19.43
CA ILE A 114 -4.25 -6.14 19.83
C ILE A 114 -3.29 -4.95 19.95
N LEU A 115 -3.23 -4.06 18.94
CA LEU A 115 -2.36 -2.89 19.00
C LEU A 115 -2.75 -1.90 20.07
N PHE A 116 -4.06 -1.74 20.34
CA PHE A 116 -4.55 -0.92 21.44
C PHE A 116 -4.08 -1.47 22.79
N ILE A 117 -4.17 -2.79 23.02
CA ILE A 117 -3.68 -3.44 24.24
C ILE A 117 -2.19 -3.18 24.42
N PHE A 118 -1.36 -3.38 23.34
CA PHE A 118 0.06 -3.08 23.41
C PHE A 118 0.31 -1.59 23.69
N GLY A 119 -0.43 -0.69 23.05
CA GLY A 119 -0.35 0.75 23.31
C GLY A 119 -0.63 1.10 24.77
N MET A 120 -1.64 0.48 25.38
CA MET A 120 -1.96 0.66 26.80
C MET A 120 -0.85 0.12 27.72
N ILE A 121 -0.25 -1.03 27.39
CA ILE A 121 0.90 -1.57 28.14
C ILE A 121 2.06 -0.59 28.08
N TYR A 122 2.43 -0.07 26.90
CA TYR A 122 3.52 0.90 26.73
C TYR A 122 3.21 2.22 27.45
N PHE A 123 1.97 2.65 27.47
CA PHE A 123 1.54 3.82 28.23
C PHE A 123 1.75 3.60 29.76
N TRP A 124 1.36 2.45 30.29
CA TRP A 124 1.55 2.13 31.71
C TRP A 124 3.02 1.94 32.11
N LEU A 125 3.85 1.47 31.17
CA LEU A 125 5.29 1.38 31.36
C LEU A 125 6.03 2.72 31.21
N GLY A 126 5.33 3.82 30.90
CA GLY A 126 5.90 5.16 30.79
C GLY A 126 6.63 5.44 29.46
N PHE A 127 6.47 4.59 28.45
CA PHE A 127 7.05 4.81 27.13
C PHE A 127 6.23 5.78 26.26
N PHE A 128 4.94 5.97 26.57
CA PHE A 128 4.05 6.90 25.87
C PHE A 128 3.48 7.93 26.84
N GLU A 129 3.42 9.17 26.40
CA GLU A 129 2.77 10.26 27.12
C GLU A 129 1.39 10.56 26.50
N LYS A 130 0.47 11.01 27.36
CA LYS A 130 -0.88 11.37 26.94
C LYS A 130 -0.87 12.67 26.16
N THR A 131 -1.28 12.65 24.91
CA THR A 131 -1.48 13.86 24.10
C THR A 131 -2.86 14.46 24.37
N ASN A 132 -2.94 15.76 24.60
CA ASN A 132 -4.12 16.47 25.14
C ASN A 132 -5.31 16.64 24.18
N SER A 133 -5.34 16.08 22.99
CA SER A 133 -6.46 16.29 22.05
C SER A 133 -6.73 15.13 21.11
N LEU A 134 -7.57 14.20 21.54
CA LEU A 134 -8.28 13.33 20.61
C LEU A 134 -9.48 14.10 20.02
N ASN A 135 -9.31 14.63 18.81
CA ASN A 135 -10.42 15.22 18.07
C ASN A 135 -11.09 14.13 17.22
N PHE A 136 -12.37 13.87 17.44
CA PHE A 136 -13.15 12.86 16.73
C PHE A 136 -13.13 13.03 15.19
N SER A 137 -13.03 14.27 14.72
CA SER A 137 -12.87 14.59 13.30
C SER A 137 -11.57 14.04 12.71
N TYR A 138 -10.48 13.95 13.48
CA TYR A 138 -9.24 13.32 13.00
C TYR A 138 -9.37 11.79 12.92
N LEU A 139 -10.07 11.19 13.88
CA LEU A 139 -10.27 9.74 13.95
C LEU A 139 -11.01 9.21 12.71
N SER A 140 -12.09 9.88 12.27
CA SER A 140 -12.82 9.51 11.06
C SER A 140 -11.96 9.62 9.80
N LYS A 141 -11.11 10.64 9.71
CA LYS A 141 -10.18 10.86 8.59
C LYS A 141 -9.09 9.76 8.53
N PHE A 142 -8.56 9.35 9.70
CA PHE A 142 -7.63 8.22 9.78
C PHE A 142 -8.29 6.92 9.38
N MET A 143 -9.53 6.68 9.81
CA MET A 143 -10.31 5.50 9.42
C MET A 143 -10.48 5.39 7.90
N VAL A 144 -10.93 6.46 7.26
CA VAL A 144 -11.09 6.49 5.78
C VAL A 144 -9.74 6.24 5.09
N SER A 145 -8.67 6.85 5.58
CA SER A 145 -7.33 6.64 5.02
C SER A 145 -6.87 5.19 5.17
N ALA A 146 -7.04 4.60 6.36
CA ALA A 146 -6.63 3.22 6.66
C ALA A 146 -7.40 2.21 5.80
N ILE A 147 -8.72 2.37 5.68
CA ILE A 147 -9.55 1.51 4.83
C ILE A 147 -9.14 1.63 3.36
N SER A 148 -8.92 2.86 2.88
CA SER A 148 -8.55 3.09 1.47
C SER A 148 -7.20 2.45 1.13
N VAL A 149 -6.21 2.60 1.99
CA VAL A 149 -4.88 1.97 1.80
C VAL A 149 -5.01 0.45 1.83
N ALA A 150 -5.69 -0.10 2.84
CA ALA A 150 -5.87 -1.54 2.98
C ALA A 150 -6.62 -2.14 1.77
N LEU A 151 -7.68 -1.51 1.28
CA LEU A 151 -8.41 -1.96 0.09
C LEU A 151 -7.50 -2.06 -1.13
N LEU A 152 -6.71 -1.02 -1.40
CA LEU A 152 -5.84 -0.96 -2.57
C LEU A 152 -4.69 -1.96 -2.47
N GLU A 153 -4.03 -2.04 -1.32
CA GLU A 153 -2.89 -2.94 -1.14
C GLU A 153 -3.33 -4.40 -1.10
N GLU A 154 -4.42 -4.74 -0.40
CA GLU A 154 -4.93 -6.11 -0.39
C GLU A 154 -5.43 -6.56 -1.77
N PHE A 155 -6.04 -5.66 -2.55
CA PHE A 155 -6.39 -5.97 -3.93
C PHE A 155 -5.16 -6.31 -4.78
N ILE A 156 -4.07 -5.53 -4.65
CA ILE A 156 -2.83 -5.79 -5.38
C ILE A 156 -2.18 -7.09 -4.92
N PHE A 157 -1.95 -7.24 -3.60
CA PHE A 157 -1.14 -8.35 -3.09
C PHE A 157 -1.95 -9.65 -2.97
N ARG A 158 -3.14 -9.63 -2.33
CA ARG A 158 -3.95 -10.83 -2.03
C ARG A 158 -4.99 -11.13 -3.10
N GLY A 159 -5.38 -10.10 -3.86
CA GLY A 159 -6.22 -10.30 -5.03
C GLY A 159 -5.37 -10.65 -6.25
N PHE A 160 -4.75 -9.67 -6.84
CA PHE A 160 -4.10 -9.77 -8.13
C PHE A 160 -2.85 -10.66 -8.11
N LEU A 161 -1.83 -10.32 -7.33
CA LEU A 161 -0.55 -11.06 -7.32
C LEU A 161 -0.73 -12.48 -6.80
N PHE A 162 -1.47 -12.65 -5.71
CA PHE A 162 -1.77 -13.98 -5.18
C PHE A 162 -2.49 -14.84 -6.21
N GLY A 163 -3.52 -14.31 -6.86
CA GLY A 163 -4.25 -14.99 -7.91
C GLY A 163 -3.38 -15.35 -9.10
N ALA A 164 -2.48 -14.47 -9.52
CA ALA A 164 -1.58 -14.69 -10.64
C ALA A 164 -0.56 -15.81 -10.34
N VAL A 165 0.09 -15.78 -9.17
CA VAL A 165 1.08 -16.80 -8.76
C VAL A 165 0.40 -18.14 -8.48
N ARG A 166 -0.80 -18.14 -7.88
CA ARG A 166 -1.57 -19.34 -7.54
C ARG A 166 -1.96 -20.18 -8.74
N ARG A 167 -2.01 -19.60 -9.94
CA ARG A 167 -2.28 -20.34 -11.18
C ARG A 167 -1.22 -21.38 -11.51
N THR A 168 0.00 -21.17 -11.12
CA THR A 168 1.16 -21.96 -11.53
C THR A 168 1.88 -22.62 -10.37
N THR A 169 1.49 -22.27 -9.12
CA THR A 169 2.11 -22.79 -7.89
C THR A 169 1.06 -23.31 -6.90
N ASN A 170 1.50 -24.02 -5.87
CA ASN A 170 0.62 -24.42 -4.78
C ASN A 170 0.34 -23.26 -3.80
N THR A 171 -0.65 -23.45 -2.93
CA THR A 171 -1.11 -22.42 -1.97
C THR A 171 -0.01 -21.95 -1.02
N TYR A 172 0.79 -22.88 -0.48
CA TYR A 172 1.83 -22.52 0.51
C TYR A 172 3.00 -21.78 -0.15
N SER A 173 3.45 -22.23 -1.32
CA SER A 173 4.49 -21.51 -2.08
C SER A 173 4.01 -20.12 -2.49
N THR A 174 2.74 -19.97 -2.89
CA THR A 174 2.14 -18.66 -3.18
C THR A 174 2.14 -17.78 -1.94
N LEU A 175 1.71 -18.31 -0.79
CA LEU A 175 1.68 -17.58 0.47
C LEU A 175 3.07 -17.05 0.84
N LEU A 176 4.07 -17.92 0.84
CA LEU A 176 5.46 -17.54 1.18
C LEU A 176 6.01 -16.50 0.21
N PHE A 177 5.84 -16.72 -1.10
CA PHE A 177 6.34 -15.80 -2.12
C PHE A 177 5.69 -14.42 -2.02
N ILE A 178 4.35 -14.37 -1.91
CA ILE A 178 3.64 -13.08 -1.82
C ILE A 178 3.93 -12.37 -0.50
N SER A 179 4.12 -13.08 0.61
CA SER A 179 4.50 -12.48 1.89
C SER A 179 5.93 -11.92 1.85
N PHE A 180 6.86 -12.64 1.22
CA PHE A 180 8.21 -12.16 0.97
C PHE A 180 8.21 -10.90 0.09
N PHE A 181 7.48 -10.95 -1.02
CA PHE A 181 7.38 -9.83 -1.95
C PHE A 181 6.71 -8.61 -1.30
N PHE A 182 5.66 -8.82 -0.49
CA PHE A 182 5.02 -7.79 0.31
C PHE A 182 6.03 -7.11 1.24
N ALA A 183 6.84 -7.89 1.97
CA ALA A 183 7.86 -7.33 2.85
C ALA A 183 8.89 -6.50 2.09
N ILE A 184 9.43 -7.00 0.97
CA ILE A 184 10.43 -6.28 0.15
C ILE A 184 9.88 -4.98 -0.42
N ILE A 185 8.65 -4.98 -0.96
CA ILE A 185 8.03 -3.79 -1.54
C ILE A 185 7.90 -2.66 -0.52
N HIS A 186 7.72 -2.96 0.76
CA HIS A 186 7.64 -1.95 1.82
C HIS A 186 8.94 -1.19 2.05
N PHE A 187 10.07 -1.72 1.59
CA PHE A 187 11.37 -1.03 1.59
C PHE A 187 11.60 -0.18 0.33
N LEU A 188 10.74 -0.28 -0.69
CA LEU A 188 10.81 0.56 -1.89
C LEU A 188 10.20 1.94 -1.63
N LYS A 189 10.69 2.61 -0.59
CA LYS A 189 10.25 3.97 -0.21
C LYS A 189 11.37 4.97 -0.49
N PRO A 190 11.04 6.18 -0.98
CA PRO A 190 12.04 7.23 -1.14
C PRO A 190 12.79 7.50 0.16
N PRO A 191 14.14 7.55 0.13
CA PRO A 191 14.91 7.97 1.29
C PRO A 191 14.57 9.41 1.68
N PRO A 192 14.85 9.84 2.93
CA PRO A 192 14.41 11.15 3.45
C PRO A 192 14.81 12.35 2.59
N HIS A 193 16.00 12.33 2.00
CA HIS A 193 16.49 13.41 1.13
C HIS A 193 15.70 13.51 -0.20
N CYS A 194 15.23 12.37 -0.75
CA CYS A 194 14.35 12.35 -1.92
C CYS A 194 12.90 12.67 -1.55
N ALA A 195 12.46 12.20 -0.38
CA ALA A 195 11.07 12.38 0.05
C ALA A 195 10.74 13.86 0.33
N LYS A 196 11.73 14.64 0.78
CA LYS A 196 11.60 16.05 1.22
C LYS A 196 12.25 17.03 0.25
N LEU A 197 12.32 16.73 -1.04
CA LEU A 197 12.81 17.66 -2.06
C LEU A 197 12.08 19.01 -2.01
N LEU A 198 12.80 20.07 -2.27
CA LEU A 198 12.22 21.39 -2.49
C LEU A 198 11.48 21.44 -3.82
N ALA A 199 10.50 22.33 -3.94
CA ALA A 199 9.66 22.40 -5.15
C ALA A 199 10.48 22.71 -6.42
N GLU A 200 11.53 23.52 -6.29
CA GLU A 200 12.47 23.88 -7.35
C GLU A 200 13.32 22.73 -7.87
N ASP A 201 13.58 21.71 -7.03
CA ASP A 201 14.35 20.53 -7.38
C ASP A 201 13.49 19.43 -8.05
N ILE A 202 12.17 19.63 -8.09
CA ILE A 202 11.25 18.63 -8.65
C ILE A 202 10.98 18.95 -10.13
N HIS A 203 11.79 18.36 -11.00
CA HIS A 203 11.65 18.49 -12.45
C HIS A 203 10.67 17.44 -13.00
N TYR A 204 9.85 17.84 -13.99
CA TYR A 204 8.85 16.96 -14.64
C TYR A 204 9.49 15.69 -15.24
N PHE A 205 10.67 15.83 -15.80
CA PHE A 205 11.42 14.72 -16.38
C PHE A 205 12.68 14.47 -15.54
N GLY A 206 12.84 13.25 -15.08
CA GLY A 206 14.05 12.82 -14.38
C GLY A 206 13.91 12.62 -12.88
N THR A 207 13.29 13.54 -12.10
CA THR A 207 13.24 13.43 -10.63
C THR A 207 12.62 12.12 -10.14
N GLY A 208 11.55 11.64 -10.78
CA GLY A 208 10.95 10.37 -10.40
C GLY A 208 11.88 9.18 -10.66
N PHE A 209 12.56 9.14 -11.81
CA PHE A 209 13.53 8.07 -12.15
C PHE A 209 14.77 8.14 -11.27
N TRP A 210 15.29 9.34 -11.00
CA TRP A 210 16.37 9.53 -10.05
C TRP A 210 15.99 9.00 -8.66
N THR A 211 14.77 9.28 -8.20
CA THR A 211 14.25 8.76 -6.92
C THR A 211 14.20 7.23 -6.91
N VAL A 212 13.81 6.59 -8.02
CA VAL A 212 13.88 5.11 -8.14
C VAL A 212 15.32 4.62 -7.96
N GLY A 213 16.29 5.26 -8.60
CA GLY A 213 17.72 4.94 -8.42
C GLY A 213 18.14 5.04 -6.95
N GLN A 214 17.75 6.11 -6.25
CA GLN A 214 18.06 6.31 -4.83
C GLN A 214 17.37 5.26 -3.92
N ILE A 215 16.17 4.81 -4.28
CA ILE A 215 15.50 3.71 -3.57
C ILE A 215 16.33 2.43 -3.68
N PHE A 216 16.79 2.06 -4.87
CA PHE A 216 17.60 0.86 -5.03
C PHE A 216 18.98 0.97 -4.37
N ALA A 217 19.59 2.15 -4.33
CA ALA A 217 20.85 2.39 -3.62
C ALA A 217 20.76 2.09 -2.10
N GLN A 218 19.56 2.22 -1.49
CA GLN A 218 19.39 1.87 -0.07
C GLN A 218 19.64 0.38 0.22
N PHE A 219 19.45 -0.49 -0.78
CA PHE A 219 19.66 -1.93 -0.64
C PHE A 219 21.13 -2.34 -0.59
N GLU A 220 22.05 -1.43 -0.86
CA GLU A 220 23.49 -1.64 -0.62
C GLU A 220 23.82 -1.81 0.87
N ASN A 221 22.95 -1.27 1.76
CA ASN A 221 23.08 -1.49 3.20
C ASN A 221 22.12 -2.61 3.67
N PRO A 222 22.61 -3.83 3.97
CA PRO A 222 21.77 -4.95 4.37
C PRO A 222 21.04 -4.70 5.70
N LEU A 223 21.55 -3.84 6.59
CA LEU A 223 20.90 -3.48 7.84
C LEU A 223 19.61 -2.67 7.62
N PHE A 224 19.49 -2.01 6.47
CA PHE A 224 18.28 -1.30 6.11
C PHE A 224 17.07 -2.23 6.04
N ILE A 225 17.23 -3.43 5.46
CA ILE A 225 16.17 -4.42 5.35
C ILE A 225 15.99 -5.20 6.66
N ALA A 226 17.10 -5.56 7.33
CA ALA A 226 17.07 -6.46 8.48
C ALA A 226 16.16 -5.99 9.63
N LYS A 227 16.06 -4.66 9.85
CA LYS A 227 15.32 -4.08 10.98
C LYS A 227 13.81 -4.24 10.93
N GLY A 228 13.21 -4.52 9.78
CA GLY A 228 11.75 -4.58 9.66
C GLY A 228 11.21 -5.73 8.81
N PHE A 229 12.10 -6.47 8.14
CA PHE A 229 11.71 -7.52 7.21
C PHE A 229 10.89 -8.62 7.87
N SER A 230 11.32 -9.14 9.01
CA SER A 230 10.65 -10.22 9.72
C SER A 230 9.22 -9.83 10.12
N THR A 231 9.04 -8.60 10.61
CA THR A 231 7.71 -8.07 10.97
C THR A 231 6.80 -7.96 9.75
N LEU A 232 7.29 -7.35 8.67
CA LEU A 232 6.50 -7.20 7.44
C LEU A 232 6.21 -8.54 6.76
N PHE A 233 7.16 -9.48 6.84
CA PHE A 233 6.95 -10.84 6.35
C PHE A 233 5.88 -11.58 7.15
N ALA A 234 5.92 -11.48 8.50
CA ALA A 234 4.90 -12.06 9.38
C ALA A 234 3.52 -11.46 9.12
N VAL A 235 3.42 -10.12 8.98
CA VAL A 235 2.18 -9.44 8.55
C VAL A 235 1.72 -9.99 7.20
N GLY A 236 2.63 -10.15 6.25
CA GLY A 236 2.38 -10.75 4.95
C GLY A 236 1.75 -12.14 5.04
N LEU A 237 2.29 -13.00 5.91
CA LEU A 237 1.77 -14.34 6.17
C LEU A 237 0.37 -14.33 6.78
N VAL A 238 0.13 -13.50 7.80
CA VAL A 238 -1.18 -13.40 8.46
C VAL A 238 -2.25 -12.95 7.46
N LEU A 239 -1.99 -11.89 6.69
CA LEU A 239 -2.92 -11.38 5.69
C LEU A 239 -3.17 -12.38 4.54
N GLY A 240 -2.11 -13.06 4.09
CA GLY A 240 -2.23 -14.11 3.08
C GLY A 240 -3.01 -15.32 3.59
N TRP A 241 -2.81 -15.71 4.84
CA TRP A 241 -3.57 -16.79 5.48
C TRP A 241 -5.05 -16.43 5.64
N ALA A 242 -5.36 -15.18 6.06
CA ALA A 242 -6.74 -14.68 6.14
C ALA A 242 -7.45 -14.78 4.78
N ARG A 243 -6.75 -14.45 3.68
CA ARG A 243 -7.24 -14.61 2.31
C ARG A 243 -7.51 -16.07 1.94
N ILE A 244 -6.63 -17.00 2.36
CA ILE A 244 -6.81 -18.45 2.09
C ILE A 244 -8.00 -18.97 2.89
N TYR A 245 -8.07 -18.65 4.17
CA TYR A 245 -9.09 -19.15 5.10
C TYR A 245 -10.50 -18.75 4.70
N THR A 246 -10.71 -17.48 4.31
CA THR A 246 -12.05 -16.99 3.93
C THR A 246 -12.35 -17.10 2.44
N SER A 247 -11.37 -17.46 1.62
CA SER A 247 -11.45 -17.38 0.14
C SER A 247 -11.88 -15.99 -0.37
N SER A 248 -11.69 -14.95 0.45
CA SER A 248 -12.16 -13.57 0.24
C SER A 248 -11.14 -12.57 0.76
N LEU A 249 -11.17 -11.32 0.25
CA LEU A 249 -10.26 -10.25 0.69
C LEU A 249 -10.72 -9.56 1.98
N TRP A 250 -11.99 -9.72 2.40
CA TRP A 250 -12.57 -8.86 3.42
C TRP A 250 -11.94 -9.00 4.81
N LEU A 251 -11.54 -10.23 5.20
CA LEU A 251 -10.84 -10.43 6.47
C LEU A 251 -9.45 -9.83 6.45
N SER A 252 -8.68 -10.01 5.36
CA SER A 252 -7.37 -9.41 5.23
C SER A 252 -7.43 -7.89 5.14
N ILE A 253 -8.43 -7.31 4.44
CA ILE A 253 -8.68 -5.87 4.41
C ILE A 253 -8.95 -5.34 5.81
N GLY A 254 -9.80 -6.03 6.60
CA GLY A 254 -10.11 -5.65 7.97
C GLY A 254 -8.87 -5.65 8.88
N LEU A 255 -8.10 -6.76 8.86
CA LEU A 255 -6.84 -6.87 9.61
C LEU A 255 -5.86 -5.75 9.26
N HIS A 256 -5.65 -5.52 7.97
CA HIS A 256 -4.73 -4.50 7.47
C HIS A 256 -5.20 -3.09 7.86
N ALA A 257 -6.48 -2.79 7.67
CA ALA A 257 -7.06 -1.50 8.03
C ALA A 257 -6.93 -1.21 9.53
N GLY A 258 -7.14 -2.21 10.39
CA GLY A 258 -6.98 -2.06 11.83
C GLY A 258 -5.53 -1.77 12.24
N TRP A 259 -4.55 -2.42 11.61
CA TRP A 259 -3.13 -2.09 11.85
C TRP A 259 -2.79 -0.67 11.38
N VAL A 260 -3.19 -0.29 10.16
CA VAL A 260 -2.91 1.06 9.63
C VAL A 260 -3.60 2.15 10.43
N PHE A 261 -4.76 1.86 11.00
CA PHE A 261 -5.51 2.81 11.82
C PHE A 261 -4.82 3.12 13.14
N CYS A 262 -4.11 2.15 13.75
CA CYS A 262 -3.46 2.28 15.06
C CYS A 262 -1.99 2.73 14.98
N VAL A 263 -1.38 2.80 13.78
CA VAL A 263 0.02 3.22 13.55
C VAL A 263 0.07 4.59 12.91
#